data_66ee5a4698bf578e3225c72a1331c48a
#
_entry.id   66ee5a4698bf578e3225c72a1331c48a
#
_cell.length_a   1.000
_cell.length_b   1.000
_cell.length_c   1.000
_cell.angle_alpha   90.00
_cell.angle_beta   90.00
_cell.angle_gamma   90.00
#
_symmetry.space_group_name_H-M   'P 1'
#
loop_
_entity.id
_entity.type
_entity.pdbx_description
1 polymer ?
#
loop_
_entity_poly.entity_id
_entity_poly.type
_entity_poly.pdbx_seq_one_letter_code
_entity_poly.pdbx_strand_id
1 'polypeptide(L)'
;MAIHRINQTSFHSGELDPQLISRNDLRAYGRGLQKARNVMLRNQGAIERRPGTFFRADLGGHSRLESFIFSGTQEYIFAFQNTALKIYSTSGTLLQTITSCPWATANLFELNFTQQGDTMIVVHESFVPQIITRTGATTFTRTDFAFSSSVNGKKIYQPYFKFAAETVTLDASSATAGTGRTVTSSASYFTNDYVGTTLKIYGTEATVTGYTSATQVTVTLKDDLEVELDEDPIATQQGSGVVTVTHVQHGLSTGASVVISGVEDIFDVDGNGLATANLNGTFSITVVDDNHYQYTAGASDTALESVDGGGVRVVVQTHAPTRDWQEQVFSDINGYPKAVAFFQQRLIFAGVTNLPDGLQASKVSEFYNFDTGEGNDNESIQIQIASNEINEIRHLVSGKVLEILTNTSEFYLKASIGKPITPADIEVVRQSTFGAQQKAMPRQYDGGTIYIQNNGRTVREYVFNSATEEFASAPIAMMSGHLVTGATDAAHLDSMSDRDEQLYFIVNSDGTIAVYSSQRLQEVSGWFQWNTTGTIESIACTTGITYMSVKRTINSADVYYLEQVASTAFDIPTDMT
;
A
#
# COMPACT_ATOMS: atom_id res chain seq x y z
N MET A 1 -27.80 -61.49 1.63
CA MET A 1 -27.48 -60.05 1.52
C MET A 1 -26.15 -59.92 0.78
N ALA A 2 -26.13 -59.20 -0.33
CA ALA A 2 -24.90 -58.93 -1.02
C ALA A 2 -24.12 -57.89 -0.19
N ILE A 3 -22.91 -58.21 0.24
CA ILE A 3 -22.02 -57.28 0.92
C ILE A 3 -21.47 -56.34 -0.15
N HIS A 4 -21.99 -55.12 -0.17
CA HIS A 4 -21.38 -54.05 -0.99
C HIS A 4 -20.07 -53.64 -0.32
N ARG A 5 -18.94 -54.02 -0.91
CA ARG A 5 -17.63 -53.50 -0.51
C ARG A 5 -17.40 -52.15 -1.21
N ILE A 6 -17.36 -51.09 -0.46
CA ILE A 6 -16.91 -49.78 -0.94
C ILE A 6 -15.39 -49.80 -0.86
N ASN A 7 -14.72 -49.77 -1.99
CA ASN A 7 -13.27 -49.61 -2.04
C ASN A 7 -12.92 -48.11 -2.16
N GLN A 8 -12.30 -47.56 -1.13
CA GLN A 8 -11.71 -46.22 -1.19
C GLN A 8 -10.30 -46.34 -1.71
N THR A 9 -10.02 -45.80 -2.89
CA THR A 9 -8.74 -45.94 -3.59
C THR A 9 -7.88 -44.67 -3.51
N SER A 10 -8.44 -43.54 -3.05
CA SER A 10 -7.70 -42.28 -2.91
C SER A 10 -8.32 -41.45 -1.79
N PHE A 11 -7.54 -40.48 -1.29
CA PHE A 11 -7.91 -39.55 -0.22
C PHE A 11 -7.80 -38.09 -0.66
N HIS A 12 -7.87 -37.80 -1.95
CA HIS A 12 -7.63 -36.48 -2.56
C HIS A 12 -8.54 -35.37 -2.04
N SER A 13 -9.68 -35.69 -1.44
CA SER A 13 -10.63 -34.69 -0.91
C SER A 13 -10.34 -34.31 0.55
N GLY A 14 -9.36 -34.96 1.20
CA GLY A 14 -8.99 -34.65 2.58
C GLY A 14 -10.11 -34.87 3.59
N GLU A 15 -10.12 -34.10 4.67
CA GLU A 15 -11.15 -34.15 5.71
C GLU A 15 -12.43 -33.42 5.27
N LEU A 16 -13.55 -34.09 5.35
CA LEU A 16 -14.85 -33.53 5.01
C LEU A 16 -15.59 -33.05 6.26
N ASP A 17 -16.35 -31.97 6.10
CA ASP A 17 -17.19 -31.43 7.15
C ASP A 17 -18.17 -32.47 7.65
N PRO A 18 -18.32 -32.66 8.98
CA PRO A 18 -19.30 -33.59 9.54
C PRO A 18 -20.76 -33.38 9.07
N GLN A 19 -21.10 -32.17 8.64
CA GLN A 19 -22.43 -31.87 8.07
C GLN A 19 -22.66 -32.52 6.71
N LEU A 20 -21.62 -33.00 6.04
CA LEU A 20 -21.71 -33.71 4.77
C LEU A 20 -21.97 -35.22 4.93
N ILE A 21 -22.24 -35.68 6.14
CA ILE A 21 -22.49 -37.10 6.41
C ILE A 21 -23.61 -37.62 5.50
N SER A 22 -23.37 -38.76 4.85
CA SER A 22 -24.31 -39.41 3.91
C SER A 22 -24.55 -38.71 2.55
N ARG A 23 -23.79 -37.66 2.22
CA ARG A 23 -23.85 -36.99 0.91
C ARG A 23 -23.12 -37.81 -0.17
N ASN A 24 -23.58 -39.03 -0.41
CA ASN A 24 -23.01 -39.96 -1.39
C ASN A 24 -23.15 -39.48 -2.86
N ASP A 25 -23.94 -38.43 -3.09
CA ASP A 25 -24.11 -37.76 -4.37
C ASP A 25 -22.87 -36.92 -4.75
N LEU A 26 -22.03 -36.55 -3.76
CA LEU A 26 -20.83 -35.81 -4.00
C LEU A 26 -19.66 -36.75 -4.37
N ARG A 27 -19.01 -36.49 -5.53
CA ARG A 27 -17.81 -37.23 -5.95
C ARG A 27 -16.68 -37.20 -4.91
N ALA A 28 -16.54 -36.06 -4.22
CA ALA A 28 -15.57 -35.86 -3.17
C ALA A 28 -15.80 -36.78 -1.95
N TYR A 29 -17.05 -37.19 -1.69
CA TYR A 29 -17.40 -38.03 -0.54
C TYR A 29 -16.69 -39.40 -0.55
N GLY A 30 -16.63 -40.03 -1.72
CA GLY A 30 -15.93 -41.30 -1.89
C GLY A 30 -14.39 -41.24 -1.81
N ARG A 31 -13.84 -40.02 -1.83
CA ARG A 31 -12.39 -39.74 -1.75
C ARG A 31 -12.02 -38.96 -0.49
N GLY A 32 -12.96 -38.76 0.41
CA GLY A 32 -12.79 -37.96 1.62
C GLY A 32 -12.54 -38.80 2.86
N LEU A 33 -12.15 -38.12 3.94
CA LEU A 33 -11.90 -38.71 5.26
C LEU A 33 -12.82 -38.05 6.28
N GLN A 34 -13.24 -38.81 7.28
CA GLN A 34 -13.96 -38.27 8.43
C GLN A 34 -13.04 -37.41 9.31
N LYS A 35 -11.77 -37.80 9.43
CA LYS A 35 -10.71 -37.06 10.15
C LYS A 35 -9.37 -37.25 9.45
N ALA A 36 -8.66 -36.15 9.24
CA ALA A 36 -7.30 -36.11 8.69
C ALA A 36 -6.41 -35.22 9.57
N ARG A 37 -5.87 -35.79 10.64
CA ARG A 37 -5.07 -35.10 11.65
C ARG A 37 -3.62 -35.51 11.58
N ASN A 38 -2.71 -34.52 11.52
CA ASN A 38 -1.26 -34.74 11.45
C ASN A 38 -0.86 -35.71 10.33
N VAL A 39 -1.43 -35.50 9.17
CA VAL A 39 -1.20 -36.26 7.95
C VAL A 39 -0.82 -35.35 6.80
N MET A 40 -0.37 -35.95 5.71
CA MET A 40 -0.15 -35.30 4.41
C MET A 40 -0.88 -36.10 3.33
N LEU A 41 -1.47 -35.42 2.39
CA LEU A 41 -2.03 -36.00 1.18
C LEU A 41 -0.96 -36.06 0.12
N ARG A 42 -0.83 -37.22 -0.53
CA ARG A 42 0.07 -37.42 -1.65
C ARG A 42 -0.66 -37.20 -2.97
N ASN A 43 0.05 -36.63 -3.95
CA ASN A 43 -0.49 -36.42 -5.30
C ASN A 43 -1.01 -37.71 -5.94
N GLN A 44 -0.47 -38.87 -5.55
CA GLN A 44 -0.91 -40.20 -5.99
C GLN A 44 -2.17 -40.70 -5.27
N GLY A 45 -2.73 -39.94 -4.33
CA GLY A 45 -3.92 -40.28 -3.59
C GLY A 45 -3.73 -40.99 -2.26
N ALA A 46 -2.51 -41.30 -1.91
CA ALA A 46 -2.19 -41.88 -0.61
C ALA A 46 -2.25 -40.83 0.51
N ILE A 47 -2.34 -41.28 1.73
CA ILE A 47 -2.22 -40.48 2.95
C ILE A 47 -1.05 -41.02 3.77
N GLU A 48 -0.23 -40.17 4.30
CA GLU A 48 0.86 -40.54 5.19
C GLU A 48 0.92 -39.62 6.43
N ARG A 49 1.67 -40.06 7.43
CA ARG A 49 1.90 -39.24 8.62
C ARG A 49 2.73 -38.03 8.24
N ARG A 50 2.36 -36.83 8.76
CA ARG A 50 3.19 -35.64 8.59
C ARG A 50 4.57 -35.83 9.23
N PRO A 51 5.62 -35.18 8.72
CA PRO A 51 6.91 -35.12 9.38
C PRO A 51 6.81 -34.51 10.79
N GLY A 52 7.77 -34.85 11.64
CA GLY A 52 7.97 -34.19 12.93
C GLY A 52 8.49 -32.76 12.77
N THR A 53 8.80 -32.13 13.90
CA THR A 53 9.44 -30.81 13.93
C THR A 53 10.75 -30.87 14.69
N PHE A 54 11.74 -30.11 14.23
CA PHE A 54 12.99 -29.90 14.91
C PHE A 54 12.97 -28.57 15.66
N PHE A 55 13.45 -28.55 16.88
CA PHE A 55 13.79 -27.31 17.56
C PHE A 55 14.96 -26.63 16.81
N ARG A 56 14.82 -25.35 16.53
CA ARG A 56 15.88 -24.55 15.90
C ARG A 56 16.41 -23.45 16.80
N ALA A 57 15.53 -22.71 17.47
CA ALA A 57 15.91 -21.61 18.34
C ALA A 57 14.85 -21.32 19.40
N ASP A 58 15.27 -20.68 20.49
CA ASP A 58 14.38 -20.00 21.43
C ASP A 58 14.10 -18.58 20.92
N LEU A 59 12.84 -18.31 20.60
CA LEU A 59 12.39 -16.99 20.17
C LEU A 59 12.33 -15.99 21.33
N GLY A 60 12.09 -16.48 22.56
CA GLY A 60 12.01 -15.65 23.76
C GLY A 60 10.72 -14.85 23.91
N GLY A 61 9.76 -14.99 23.00
CA GLY A 61 8.47 -14.28 23.07
C GLY A 61 7.60 -14.48 21.85
N HIS A 62 6.37 -13.94 21.91
CA HIS A 62 5.44 -13.93 20.78
C HIS A 62 6.10 -13.41 19.53
N SER A 63 5.95 -14.14 18.42
CA SER A 63 6.62 -13.81 17.17
C SER A 63 5.72 -14.08 15.98
N ARG A 64 5.64 -13.13 15.06
CA ARG A 64 5.21 -13.39 13.70
C ARG A 64 6.42 -13.68 12.84
N LEU A 65 6.36 -14.77 12.11
CA LEU A 65 7.42 -15.18 11.21
C LEU A 65 7.13 -14.68 9.79
N GLU A 66 8.18 -14.30 9.07
CA GLU A 66 8.15 -14.06 7.63
C GLU A 66 9.48 -14.50 7.02
N SER A 67 9.45 -15.00 5.81
CA SER A 67 10.67 -15.36 5.07
C SER A 67 11.25 -14.14 4.36
N PHE A 68 12.57 -14.06 4.34
CA PHE A 68 13.32 -13.12 3.50
C PHE A 68 14.22 -13.94 2.58
N ILE A 69 13.88 -13.95 1.29
CA ILE A 69 14.57 -14.76 0.28
C ILE A 69 15.34 -13.84 -0.66
N PHE A 70 16.66 -13.78 -0.48
CA PHE A 70 17.54 -13.04 -1.38
C PHE A 70 17.93 -13.87 -2.61
N SER A 71 18.25 -15.15 -2.38
CA SER A 71 18.59 -16.11 -3.43
C SER A 71 18.36 -17.54 -2.91
N GLY A 72 18.37 -18.54 -3.77
CA GLY A 72 18.18 -19.94 -3.38
C GLY A 72 19.23 -20.50 -2.39
N THR A 73 20.28 -19.74 -2.05
CA THR A 73 21.30 -20.11 -1.05
C THR A 73 21.37 -19.14 0.13
N GLN A 74 20.65 -18.03 0.07
CA GLN A 74 20.64 -17.01 1.10
C GLN A 74 19.19 -16.66 1.45
N GLU A 75 18.69 -17.41 2.39
CA GLU A 75 17.34 -17.30 2.93
C GLU A 75 17.39 -17.10 4.43
N TYR A 76 16.45 -16.34 4.95
CA TYR A 76 16.40 -15.95 6.35
C TYR A 76 14.98 -16.06 6.87
N ILE A 77 14.87 -16.28 8.20
CA ILE A 77 13.60 -16.23 8.91
C ILE A 77 13.60 -14.99 9.77
N PHE A 78 12.70 -14.08 9.47
CA PHE A 78 12.43 -12.89 10.25
C PHE A 78 11.38 -13.22 11.30
N ALA A 79 11.72 -12.99 12.58
CA ALA A 79 10.78 -13.10 13.68
C ALA A 79 10.49 -11.69 14.23
N PHE A 80 9.34 -11.16 13.82
CA PHE A 80 8.83 -9.88 14.31
C PHE A 80 8.29 -10.07 15.71
N GLN A 81 8.82 -9.29 16.67
CA GLN A 81 8.47 -9.33 18.09
C GLN A 81 8.15 -7.94 18.61
N ASN A 82 7.65 -7.83 19.81
CA ASN A 82 7.39 -6.54 20.44
C ASN A 82 8.63 -5.64 20.38
N THR A 83 8.55 -4.55 19.66
CA THR A 83 9.61 -3.53 19.42
C THR A 83 10.95 -4.08 18.93
N ALA A 84 10.97 -5.30 18.35
CA ALA A 84 12.19 -5.95 17.89
C ALA A 84 11.96 -6.79 16.63
N LEU A 85 13.04 -7.01 15.87
CA LEU A 85 13.14 -7.98 14.80
C LEU A 85 14.35 -8.86 15.05
N LYS A 86 14.11 -10.16 15.19
CA LYS A 86 15.19 -11.17 15.24
C LYS A 86 15.31 -11.84 13.88
N ILE A 87 16.53 -11.99 13.41
CA ILE A 87 16.85 -12.54 12.09
C ILE A 87 17.63 -13.82 12.29
N TYR A 88 17.08 -14.92 11.79
CA TYR A 88 17.66 -16.26 11.88
C TYR A 88 18.09 -16.78 10.51
N SER A 89 19.15 -17.58 10.49
CA SER A 89 19.47 -18.42 9.34
C SER A 89 18.48 -19.58 9.22
N THR A 90 18.47 -20.25 8.10
CA THR A 90 17.67 -21.48 7.89
C THR A 90 18.04 -22.61 8.85
N SER A 91 19.26 -22.63 9.42
CA SER A 91 19.66 -23.57 10.47
C SER A 91 19.16 -23.19 11.88
N GLY A 92 18.56 -22.03 12.06
CA GLY A 92 18.08 -21.51 13.36
C GLY A 92 19.13 -20.70 14.14
N THR A 93 20.28 -20.38 13.53
CA THR A 93 21.27 -19.51 14.17
C THR A 93 20.75 -18.06 14.16
N LEU A 94 20.71 -17.42 15.32
CA LEU A 94 20.39 -15.99 15.44
C LEU A 94 21.56 -15.19 14.85
N LEU A 95 21.30 -14.47 13.77
CA LEU A 95 22.29 -13.66 13.06
C LEU A 95 22.32 -12.24 13.62
N GLN A 96 21.16 -11.65 13.84
CA GLN A 96 21.03 -10.26 14.30
C GLN A 96 19.72 -10.05 15.05
N THR A 97 19.74 -9.10 15.99
CA THR A 97 18.56 -8.52 16.62
C THR A 97 18.56 -7.02 16.35
N ILE A 98 17.50 -6.52 15.74
CA ILE A 98 17.24 -5.09 15.56
C ILE A 98 16.20 -4.68 16.61
N THR A 99 16.54 -3.71 17.44
CA THR A 99 15.68 -3.18 18.51
C THR A 99 15.06 -1.85 18.15
N SER A 100 14.17 -1.35 19.00
CA SER A 100 13.48 -0.06 18.82
C SER A 100 12.67 -0.01 17.52
N CYS A 101 12.09 -1.12 17.13
CA CYS A 101 11.14 -1.20 16.01
C CYS A 101 9.79 -0.59 16.42
N PRO A 102 9.05 0.04 15.50
CA PRO A 102 7.82 0.78 15.84
C PRO A 102 6.60 -0.11 16.13
N TRP A 103 6.64 -1.38 15.77
CA TRP A 103 5.52 -2.31 15.98
C TRP A 103 5.47 -2.88 17.40
N ALA A 104 4.28 -2.99 17.95
CA ALA A 104 3.99 -3.68 19.21
C ALA A 104 3.43 -5.09 18.94
N THR A 105 3.33 -5.92 19.98
CA THR A 105 2.74 -7.27 19.87
C THR A 105 1.35 -7.28 19.22
N ALA A 106 0.53 -6.26 19.47
CA ALA A 106 -0.81 -6.15 18.91
C ALA A 106 -0.82 -5.97 17.39
N ASN A 107 0.22 -5.35 16.84
CA ASN A 107 0.32 -5.05 15.40
C ASN A 107 0.86 -6.22 14.58
N LEU A 108 1.54 -7.20 15.19
CA LEU A 108 2.36 -8.19 14.49
C LEU A 108 1.62 -8.91 13.35
N PHE A 109 0.38 -9.32 13.56
CA PHE A 109 -0.40 -10.06 12.57
C PHE A 109 -1.15 -9.15 11.57
N GLU A 110 -1.03 -7.84 11.72
CA GLU A 110 -1.59 -6.84 10.80
C GLU A 110 -0.52 -6.16 9.94
N LEU A 111 0.78 -6.45 10.21
CA LEU A 111 1.88 -6.01 9.35
C LEU A 111 1.70 -6.54 7.94
N ASN A 112 2.00 -5.72 6.95
CA ASN A 112 2.02 -6.10 5.55
C ASN A 112 3.44 -5.91 4.99
N PHE A 113 3.85 -6.76 4.07
CA PHE A 113 5.22 -6.82 3.58
C PHE A 113 5.27 -6.91 2.07
N THR A 114 6.30 -6.31 1.50
CA THR A 114 6.74 -6.60 0.13
C THR A 114 8.25 -6.64 0.08
N GLN A 115 8.82 -7.52 -0.73
CA GLN A 115 10.27 -7.65 -0.88
C GLN A 115 10.68 -7.48 -2.33
N GLN A 116 11.78 -6.76 -2.55
CA GLN A 116 12.48 -6.71 -3.83
C GLN A 116 13.99 -6.79 -3.59
N GLY A 117 14.60 -7.88 -4.03
CA GLY A 117 16.04 -8.10 -3.85
C GLY A 117 16.46 -8.05 -2.38
N ASP A 118 17.38 -7.16 -2.07
CA ASP A 118 17.94 -6.95 -0.72
C ASP A 118 17.02 -6.16 0.24
N THR A 119 15.86 -5.70 -0.22
CA THR A 119 15.03 -4.75 0.53
C THR A 119 13.64 -5.32 0.77
N MET A 120 13.20 -5.31 2.02
CA MET A 120 11.81 -5.55 2.43
C MET A 120 11.20 -4.26 2.98
N ILE A 121 10.02 -3.93 2.51
CA ILE A 121 9.23 -2.82 3.04
C ILE A 121 8.12 -3.40 3.93
N VAL A 122 8.00 -2.85 5.12
CA VAL A 122 7.01 -3.25 6.14
C VAL A 122 6.10 -2.07 6.41
N VAL A 123 4.80 -2.29 6.33
CA VAL A 123 3.78 -1.24 6.54
C VAL A 123 2.76 -1.65 7.59
N HIS A 124 2.21 -0.63 8.26
CA HIS A 124 1.08 -0.71 9.17
C HIS A 124 0.49 0.68 9.37
N GLU A 125 -0.80 0.80 9.59
CA GLU A 125 -1.51 2.09 9.71
C GLU A 125 -1.00 3.02 10.83
N SER A 126 -0.30 2.49 11.83
CA SER A 126 0.08 3.22 13.04
C SER A 126 1.51 3.78 13.04
N PHE A 127 2.30 3.55 12.01
CA PHE A 127 3.69 4.03 11.97
C PHE A 127 4.20 4.22 10.53
N VAL A 128 5.21 5.07 10.40
CA VAL A 128 5.93 5.31 9.14
C VAL A 128 6.38 3.99 8.52
N PRO A 129 6.15 3.72 7.23
CA PRO A 129 6.67 2.54 6.56
C PRO A 129 8.14 2.29 6.87
N GLN A 130 8.52 1.05 7.11
CA GLN A 130 9.86 0.66 7.49
C GLN A 130 10.57 -0.04 6.35
N ILE A 131 11.84 0.25 6.17
CA ILE A 131 12.73 -0.41 5.20
C ILE A 131 13.68 -1.31 5.97
N ILE A 132 13.70 -2.58 5.65
CA ILE A 132 14.68 -3.53 6.15
C ILE A 132 15.57 -3.92 4.97
N THR A 133 16.84 -3.54 5.02
CA THR A 133 17.80 -3.80 3.96
C THR A 133 18.88 -4.76 4.42
N ARG A 134 19.11 -5.80 3.65
CA ARG A 134 20.23 -6.71 3.82
C ARG A 134 21.50 -6.03 3.32
N THR A 135 22.45 -5.79 4.21
CA THR A 135 23.73 -5.14 3.89
C THR A 135 24.90 -6.15 3.80
N GLY A 136 24.67 -7.38 4.18
CA GLY A 136 25.63 -8.47 4.10
C GLY A 136 25.01 -9.82 4.40
N ALA A 137 25.77 -10.90 4.37
CA ALA A 137 25.25 -12.25 4.59
C ALA A 137 24.61 -12.46 5.99
N THR A 138 25.01 -11.66 6.97
CA THR A 138 24.52 -11.76 8.36
C THR A 138 24.10 -10.41 8.93
N THR A 139 24.07 -9.37 8.13
CA THR A 139 23.86 -7.98 8.58
C THR A 139 22.71 -7.32 7.84
N PHE A 140 21.86 -6.66 8.62
CA PHE A 140 20.68 -5.95 8.14
C PHE A 140 20.57 -4.58 8.80
N THR A 141 19.95 -3.65 8.12
CA THR A 141 19.61 -2.33 8.66
C THR A 141 18.10 -2.11 8.59
N ARG A 142 17.57 -1.38 9.57
CA ARG A 142 16.20 -0.88 9.56
C ARG A 142 16.23 0.64 9.54
N THR A 143 15.50 1.24 8.64
CA THR A 143 15.30 2.69 8.57
C THR A 143 13.82 3.01 8.32
N ASP A 144 13.42 4.21 8.71
CA ASP A 144 12.12 4.73 8.31
C ASP A 144 12.13 5.02 6.80
N PHE A 145 11.00 4.83 6.14
CA PHE A 145 10.84 5.18 4.74
C PHE A 145 10.90 6.71 4.59
N ALA A 146 11.80 7.18 3.76
CA ALA A 146 11.94 8.60 3.45
C ALA A 146 11.73 8.84 1.96
N PHE A 147 10.87 9.79 1.64
CA PHE A 147 10.70 10.23 0.26
C PHE A 147 11.96 10.95 -0.25
N SER A 148 12.24 10.83 -1.53
CA SER A 148 13.28 11.64 -2.17
C SER A 148 12.86 13.11 -2.23
N SER A 149 13.82 13.98 -2.43
CA SER A 149 13.58 15.43 -2.51
C SER A 149 14.32 16.05 -3.68
N SER A 150 13.91 17.27 -4.05
CA SER A 150 14.65 18.09 -5.02
C SER A 150 16.06 18.39 -4.52
N VAL A 151 16.98 18.64 -5.45
CA VAL A 151 18.40 18.89 -5.14
C VAL A 151 18.60 20.06 -4.16
N ASN A 152 17.75 21.07 -4.23
CA ASN A 152 17.76 22.21 -3.30
C ASN A 152 16.99 21.96 -1.99
N GLY A 153 16.36 20.79 -1.82
CA GLY A 153 15.59 20.41 -0.64
C GLY A 153 14.27 21.17 -0.45
N LYS A 154 13.86 21.96 -1.43
CA LYS A 154 12.63 22.76 -1.35
C LYS A 154 11.37 21.92 -1.54
N LYS A 155 11.42 20.85 -2.32
CA LYS A 155 10.30 19.95 -2.63
C LYS A 155 10.60 18.54 -2.16
N ILE A 156 9.71 17.94 -1.39
CA ILE A 156 9.72 16.53 -1.00
C ILE A 156 8.76 15.79 -1.94
N TYR A 157 9.23 14.74 -2.61
CA TYR A 157 8.45 13.99 -3.57
C TYR A 157 7.53 12.97 -2.87
N GLN A 158 6.66 13.47 -1.98
CA GLN A 158 5.67 12.69 -1.24
C GLN A 158 4.26 12.90 -1.81
N PRO A 159 3.32 11.98 -1.55
CA PRO A 159 1.93 12.16 -1.97
C PRO A 159 1.23 13.21 -1.10
N TYR A 160 0.43 14.05 -1.75
CA TYR A 160 -0.41 15.07 -1.11
C TYR A 160 -1.88 14.84 -1.46
N PHE A 161 -2.78 15.15 -0.54
CA PHE A 161 -4.23 15.06 -0.74
C PHE A 161 -4.95 16.13 0.08
N LYS A 162 -6.10 16.60 -0.39
CA LYS A 162 -6.95 17.55 0.35
C LYS A 162 -7.97 16.77 1.18
N PHE A 163 -7.73 16.67 2.49
CA PHE A 163 -8.65 16.01 3.41
C PHE A 163 -9.76 16.94 3.89
N ALA A 164 -9.55 18.26 3.86
CA ALA A 164 -10.56 19.25 4.20
C ALA A 164 -11.68 19.29 3.17
N ALA A 165 -12.84 19.82 3.59
CA ALA A 165 -13.91 20.14 2.65
C ALA A 165 -13.42 21.13 1.57
N GLU A 166 -13.91 20.97 0.33
CA GLU A 166 -13.51 21.79 -0.82
C GLU A 166 -13.66 23.30 -0.61
N THR A 167 -14.57 23.71 0.27
CA THR A 167 -14.83 25.12 0.58
C THR A 167 -13.80 25.74 1.53
N VAL A 168 -12.97 24.95 2.19
CA VAL A 168 -11.97 25.44 3.14
C VAL A 168 -10.81 26.05 2.39
N THR A 169 -10.52 27.31 2.69
CA THR A 169 -9.38 28.06 2.14
C THR A 169 -8.27 28.24 3.17
N LEU A 170 -7.03 28.35 2.68
CA LEU A 170 -5.89 28.79 3.47
C LEU A 170 -5.41 30.15 2.98
N ASP A 171 -5.06 31.03 3.92
CA ASP A 171 -4.49 32.35 3.70
C ASP A 171 -3.16 32.44 4.43
N ALA A 172 -2.08 32.65 3.68
CA ALA A 172 -0.76 32.83 4.24
C ALA A 172 -0.52 34.32 4.53
N SER A 173 0.22 34.64 5.59
CA SER A 173 0.54 36.04 5.94
C SER A 173 1.53 36.70 4.97
N SER A 174 2.13 35.95 4.06
CA SER A 174 3.10 36.44 3.05
C SER A 174 3.25 35.43 1.94
N ALA A 175 3.40 35.90 0.72
CA ALA A 175 3.75 35.08 -0.44
C ALA A 175 5.25 34.73 -0.49
N THR A 176 6.11 35.45 0.24
CA THR A 176 7.56 35.25 0.18
C THR A 176 8.03 34.14 1.13
N ALA A 177 8.90 33.27 0.64
CA ALA A 177 9.57 32.22 1.40
C ALA A 177 10.14 32.73 2.73
N GLY A 178 10.17 31.81 3.71
CA GLY A 178 10.76 32.13 5.01
C GLY A 178 10.08 31.45 6.18
N THR A 179 10.67 31.63 7.36
CA THR A 179 10.20 31.09 8.63
C THR A 179 9.20 32.02 9.33
N GLY A 180 8.40 31.46 10.23
CA GLY A 180 7.48 32.27 11.06
C GLY A 180 6.31 32.87 10.30
N ARG A 181 6.00 32.36 9.13
CA ARG A 181 4.77 32.75 8.41
C ARG A 181 3.55 32.13 9.10
N THR A 182 2.46 32.86 9.20
CA THR A 182 1.20 32.31 9.69
C THR A 182 0.34 31.89 8.50
N VAL A 183 -0.35 30.77 8.66
CA VAL A 183 -1.37 30.30 7.72
C VAL A 183 -2.69 30.22 8.47
N THR A 184 -3.72 30.88 7.95
CA THR A 184 -5.06 30.95 8.53
C THR A 184 -6.04 30.19 7.68
N SER A 185 -6.80 29.27 8.30
CA SER A 185 -7.87 28.52 7.67
C SER A 185 -9.21 29.23 7.82
N SER A 186 -10.05 29.20 6.80
CA SER A 186 -11.40 29.75 6.83
C SER A 186 -12.36 28.99 7.78
N ALA A 187 -11.97 27.81 8.25
CA ALA A 187 -12.72 26.98 9.19
C ALA A 187 -11.82 26.43 10.30
N SER A 188 -12.40 25.97 11.40
CA SER A 188 -11.68 25.24 12.44
C SER A 188 -11.20 23.90 11.87
N TYR A 189 -9.89 23.75 11.68
CA TYR A 189 -9.30 22.61 10.99
C TYR A 189 -8.06 22.06 11.69
N PHE A 190 -7.15 22.91 12.15
CA PHE A 190 -5.87 22.50 12.70
C PHE A 190 -5.96 21.96 14.14
N THR A 191 -5.08 21.02 14.46
CA THR A 191 -4.78 20.54 15.82
C THR A 191 -3.30 20.71 16.10
N ASN A 192 -2.88 20.49 17.35
CA ASN A 192 -1.45 20.55 17.69
C ASN A 192 -0.62 19.47 16.96
N ASP A 193 -1.25 18.39 16.53
CA ASP A 193 -0.59 17.27 15.86
C ASP A 193 -0.11 17.63 14.44
N TYR A 194 -0.57 18.78 13.90
CA TYR A 194 -0.03 19.32 12.64
C TYR A 194 1.42 19.77 12.72
N VAL A 195 1.95 20.03 13.92
CA VAL A 195 3.34 20.47 14.07
C VAL A 195 4.29 19.39 13.59
N GLY A 196 5.14 19.74 12.62
CA GLY A 196 6.04 18.81 11.94
C GLY A 196 5.51 18.29 10.60
N THR A 197 4.22 18.47 10.29
CA THR A 197 3.65 18.07 9.00
C THR A 197 3.90 19.11 7.91
N THR A 198 3.67 18.73 6.66
CA THR A 198 3.83 19.61 5.50
C THR A 198 2.49 19.82 4.81
N LEU A 199 2.16 21.10 4.61
CA LEU A 199 1.08 21.56 3.73
C LEU A 199 1.68 21.90 2.36
N LYS A 200 0.90 21.80 1.31
CA LYS A 200 1.23 22.28 -0.03
C LYS A 200 0.21 23.34 -0.42
N ILE A 201 0.66 24.57 -0.59
CA ILE A 201 -0.18 25.75 -0.88
C ILE A 201 0.30 26.36 -2.19
N TYR A 202 -0.56 26.49 -3.19
CA TYR A 202 -0.17 26.89 -4.55
C TYR A 202 1.04 26.08 -5.08
N GLY A 203 1.03 24.76 -4.87
CA GLY A 203 2.15 23.91 -5.27
C GLY A 203 3.41 24.00 -4.40
N THR A 204 3.50 24.97 -3.49
CA THR A 204 4.66 25.21 -2.62
C THR A 204 4.52 24.53 -1.26
N GLU A 205 5.58 23.92 -0.77
CA GLU A 205 5.61 23.25 0.53
C GLU A 205 5.78 24.25 1.69
N ALA A 206 4.94 24.06 2.70
CA ALA A 206 4.93 24.81 3.94
C ALA A 206 4.99 23.83 5.12
N THR A 207 6.14 23.75 5.81
CA THR A 207 6.28 22.91 7.00
C THR A 207 5.69 23.62 8.20
N VAL A 208 4.74 22.97 8.88
CA VAL A 208 4.13 23.51 10.11
C VAL A 208 5.12 23.44 11.27
N THR A 209 5.46 24.58 11.84
CA THR A 209 6.44 24.72 12.93
C THR A 209 5.79 25.08 14.27
N GLY A 210 4.52 25.47 14.28
CA GLY A 210 3.81 25.79 15.51
C GLY A 210 2.30 25.83 15.32
N TYR A 211 1.58 25.48 16.36
CA TYR A 211 0.12 25.54 16.46
C TYR A 211 -0.30 26.75 17.28
N THR A 212 -1.19 27.58 16.76
CA THR A 212 -1.72 28.75 17.45
C THR A 212 -3.17 28.54 17.87
N SER A 213 -4.00 28.06 16.97
CA SER A 213 -5.42 27.79 17.20
C SER A 213 -5.98 26.82 16.17
N ALA A 214 -7.22 26.39 16.33
CA ALA A 214 -7.89 25.54 15.34
C ALA A 214 -8.01 26.17 13.93
N THR A 215 -7.79 27.48 13.81
CA THR A 215 -7.81 28.19 12.53
C THR A 215 -6.45 28.74 12.12
N GLN A 216 -5.39 28.59 12.94
CA GLN A 216 -4.12 29.21 12.62
C GLN A 216 -2.92 28.38 13.06
N VAL A 217 -1.97 28.23 12.14
CA VAL A 217 -0.66 27.60 12.36
C VAL A 217 0.47 28.51 11.91
N THR A 218 1.66 28.28 12.46
CA THR A 218 2.89 28.90 12.00
C THR A 218 3.65 27.93 11.11
N VAL A 219 4.17 28.42 9.99
CA VAL A 219 4.84 27.59 9.00
C VAL A 219 6.20 28.16 8.58
N THR A 220 7.02 27.31 8.01
CA THR A 220 8.16 27.69 7.17
C THR A 220 7.79 27.42 5.73
N LEU A 221 7.62 28.49 4.92
CA LEU A 221 7.46 28.39 3.48
C LEU A 221 8.82 28.10 2.84
N LYS A 222 8.93 27.03 2.08
CA LYS A 222 10.19 26.61 1.46
C LYS A 222 10.54 27.35 0.19
N ASP A 223 9.54 27.90 -0.49
CA ASP A 223 9.67 28.77 -1.66
C ASP A 223 8.59 29.84 -1.65
N ASP A 224 8.67 30.78 -2.59
CA ASP A 224 7.63 31.80 -2.78
C ASP A 224 6.33 31.12 -3.23
N LEU A 225 5.19 31.70 -2.84
CA LEU A 225 3.87 31.25 -3.29
C LEU A 225 3.62 31.84 -4.67
N GLU A 226 3.71 31.00 -5.69
CA GLU A 226 3.58 31.40 -7.09
C GLU A 226 2.53 30.55 -7.79
N VAL A 227 1.76 31.17 -8.66
CA VAL A 227 0.80 30.53 -9.55
C VAL A 227 1.23 30.79 -10.98
N GLU A 228 1.54 29.74 -11.72
CA GLU A 228 1.75 29.82 -13.16
C GLU A 228 0.38 29.85 -13.85
N LEU A 229 0.15 30.85 -14.69
CA LEU A 229 -1.10 31.02 -15.42
C LEU A 229 -1.05 30.26 -16.75
N ASP A 230 -2.22 30.04 -17.33
CA ASP A 230 -2.34 29.45 -18.66
C ASP A 230 -1.65 30.32 -19.73
N GLU A 231 -1.44 29.77 -20.92
CA GLU A 231 -0.83 30.49 -22.07
C GLU A 231 -1.65 31.73 -22.42
N ASP A 232 -0.94 32.85 -22.67
CA ASP A 232 -1.52 34.14 -23.05
C ASP A 232 -2.62 34.68 -22.11
N PRO A 233 -2.36 34.76 -20.78
CA PRO A 233 -3.39 35.11 -19.80
C PRO A 233 -3.73 36.60 -19.75
N ILE A 234 -3.03 37.45 -20.50
CA ILE A 234 -3.17 38.91 -20.47
C ILE A 234 -4.02 39.36 -21.68
N ALA A 235 -5.14 40.01 -21.40
CA ALA A 235 -5.95 40.65 -22.42
C ALA A 235 -5.76 42.18 -22.39
N THR A 236 -5.50 42.80 -23.54
CA THR A 236 -5.33 44.22 -23.71
C THR A 236 -6.57 44.88 -24.33
N GLN A 237 -6.71 46.18 -24.14
CA GLN A 237 -7.76 46.99 -24.79
C GLN A 237 -7.11 48.21 -25.48
N GLN A 238 -7.44 48.40 -26.75
CA GLN A 238 -6.89 49.50 -27.54
C GLN A 238 -7.08 50.86 -26.84
N GLY A 239 -6.02 51.65 -26.77
CA GLY A 239 -6.01 52.97 -26.16
C GLY A 239 -6.03 52.96 -24.62
N SER A 240 -5.85 51.81 -23.99
CA SER A 240 -5.85 51.65 -22.54
C SER A 240 -4.53 51.09 -22.03
N GLY A 241 -4.03 51.62 -20.91
CA GLY A 241 -2.94 51.05 -20.12
C GLY A 241 -3.44 50.00 -19.11
N VAL A 242 -4.76 49.78 -19.04
CA VAL A 242 -5.36 48.74 -18.16
C VAL A 242 -5.36 47.42 -18.93
N VAL A 243 -4.82 46.41 -18.31
CA VAL A 243 -4.81 45.02 -18.82
C VAL A 243 -5.65 44.14 -17.93
N THR A 244 -6.29 43.13 -18.53
CA THR A 244 -7.08 42.15 -17.81
C THR A 244 -6.30 40.84 -17.76
N VAL A 245 -6.21 40.25 -16.58
CA VAL A 245 -5.54 38.96 -16.33
C VAL A 245 -6.59 37.89 -16.16
N THR A 246 -6.47 36.79 -16.89
CA THR A 246 -7.22 35.56 -16.66
C THR A 246 -6.46 34.72 -15.63
N HIS A 247 -7.05 34.54 -14.46
CA HIS A 247 -6.52 33.75 -13.35
C HIS A 247 -7.67 33.05 -12.66
N VAL A 248 -7.91 31.81 -13.03
CA VAL A 248 -9.11 31.04 -12.62
C VAL A 248 -9.15 30.89 -11.11
N GLN A 249 -10.30 31.26 -10.51
CA GLN A 249 -10.58 31.16 -9.07
C GLN A 249 -9.52 31.81 -8.18
N HIS A 250 -9.01 32.97 -8.57
CA HIS A 250 -7.88 33.63 -7.94
C HIS A 250 -8.06 34.04 -6.46
N GLY A 251 -9.27 34.09 -5.93
CA GLY A 251 -9.55 34.42 -4.53
C GLY A 251 -9.11 35.82 -4.07
N LEU A 252 -8.62 36.66 -4.97
CA LEU A 252 -8.13 38.01 -4.69
C LEU A 252 -9.29 38.99 -4.44
N SER A 253 -8.98 40.10 -3.76
CA SER A 253 -9.89 41.20 -3.57
C SER A 253 -9.39 42.47 -4.23
N THR A 254 -10.29 43.36 -4.65
CA THR A 254 -9.89 44.67 -5.18
C THR A 254 -9.02 45.41 -4.17
N GLY A 255 -7.90 45.95 -4.62
CA GLY A 255 -6.88 46.60 -3.80
C GLY A 255 -5.78 45.67 -3.31
N ALA A 256 -5.88 44.36 -3.55
CA ALA A 256 -4.76 43.44 -3.27
C ALA A 256 -3.52 43.78 -4.11
N SER A 257 -2.35 43.53 -3.53
CA SER A 257 -1.07 43.66 -4.23
C SER A 257 -0.62 42.29 -4.70
N VAL A 258 -0.26 42.20 -5.98
CA VAL A 258 0.29 40.98 -6.60
C VAL A 258 1.62 41.33 -7.27
N VAL A 259 2.53 40.33 -7.32
CA VAL A 259 3.73 40.46 -8.14
C VAL A 259 3.53 39.59 -9.39
N ILE A 260 3.64 40.22 -10.56
CA ILE A 260 3.50 39.55 -11.86
C ILE A 260 4.87 39.51 -12.52
N SER A 261 5.24 38.34 -13.06
CA SER A 261 6.50 38.10 -13.74
C SER A 261 6.33 37.15 -14.90
N GLY A 262 7.31 37.10 -15.79
CA GLY A 262 7.31 36.20 -16.94
C GLY A 262 6.40 36.66 -18.09
N VAL A 263 5.74 37.80 -17.98
CA VAL A 263 4.95 38.35 -19.09
C VAL A 263 5.86 38.81 -20.20
N GLU A 264 5.66 38.34 -21.40
CA GLU A 264 6.35 38.73 -22.63
C GLU A 264 5.78 40.04 -23.22
N ASP A 265 6.48 40.66 -24.15
CA ASP A 265 6.03 41.85 -24.86
C ASP A 265 4.74 41.58 -25.65
N ILE A 266 3.78 42.48 -25.52
CA ILE A 266 2.51 42.42 -26.26
C ILE A 266 2.52 43.59 -27.28
N PHE A 267 2.91 43.31 -28.51
CA PHE A 267 3.02 44.28 -29.59
C PHE A 267 2.03 43.99 -30.73
N ASP A 268 1.64 45.08 -31.42
CA ASP A 268 0.96 44.99 -32.69
C ASP A 268 1.96 44.65 -33.82
N VAL A 269 1.45 44.48 -35.05
CA VAL A 269 2.25 44.16 -36.22
C VAL A 269 3.29 45.23 -36.58
N ASP A 270 3.13 46.46 -36.08
CA ASP A 270 4.02 47.59 -36.33
C ASP A 270 5.05 47.77 -35.20
N GLY A 271 5.04 46.87 -34.19
CA GLY A 271 5.97 46.88 -33.06
C GLY A 271 5.62 47.90 -31.97
N ASN A 272 4.39 48.37 -31.92
CA ASN A 272 3.89 49.23 -30.85
C ASN A 272 3.03 48.42 -29.87
N GLY A 273 3.06 48.75 -28.59
CA GLY A 273 2.25 48.07 -27.58
C GLY A 273 2.82 48.18 -26.19
N LEU A 274 2.57 47.15 -25.39
CA LEU A 274 2.98 47.11 -23.98
C LEU A 274 4.28 46.32 -23.84
N ALA A 275 5.32 46.99 -23.42
CA ALA A 275 6.63 46.36 -23.20
C ALA A 275 6.66 45.55 -21.91
N THR A 276 7.42 44.46 -21.90
CA THR A 276 7.69 43.58 -20.74
C THR A 276 7.99 44.39 -19.46
N ALA A 277 8.77 45.48 -19.56
CA ALA A 277 9.12 46.33 -18.41
C ALA A 277 7.93 46.99 -17.72
N ASN A 278 6.80 47.13 -18.42
CA ASN A 278 5.57 47.73 -17.91
C ASN A 278 4.51 46.72 -17.52
N LEU A 279 4.65 45.48 -17.95
CA LEU A 279 3.73 44.36 -17.69
C LEU A 279 4.15 43.52 -16.49
N ASN A 280 5.45 43.52 -16.15
CA ASN A 280 6.00 42.81 -15.02
C ASN A 280 6.29 43.77 -13.85
N GLY A 281 5.98 43.34 -12.63
CA GLY A 281 6.21 44.12 -11.42
C GLY A 281 5.15 43.88 -10.33
N THR A 282 5.13 44.77 -9.37
CA THR A 282 4.13 44.76 -8.27
C THR A 282 3.00 45.71 -8.62
N PHE A 283 1.78 45.15 -8.66
CA PHE A 283 0.59 45.93 -9.05
C PHE A 283 -0.50 45.79 -7.99
N SER A 284 -1.25 46.89 -7.81
CA SER A 284 -2.55 46.87 -7.11
C SER A 284 -3.64 46.53 -8.13
N ILE A 285 -4.48 45.55 -7.83
CA ILE A 285 -5.47 45.03 -8.76
C ILE A 285 -6.87 45.50 -8.48
N THR A 286 -7.71 45.47 -9.52
CA THR A 286 -9.16 45.59 -9.43
C THR A 286 -9.80 44.30 -9.90
N VAL A 287 -10.53 43.62 -9.02
CA VAL A 287 -11.20 42.37 -9.36
C VAL A 287 -12.41 42.66 -10.24
N VAL A 288 -12.54 41.92 -11.36
CA VAL A 288 -13.67 41.97 -12.28
C VAL A 288 -14.67 40.87 -11.94
N ASP A 289 -14.21 39.66 -11.76
CA ASP A 289 -14.98 38.47 -11.33
C ASP A 289 -14.07 37.43 -10.69
N ASP A 290 -14.56 36.23 -10.40
CA ASP A 290 -13.80 35.17 -9.74
C ASP A 290 -12.57 34.64 -10.55
N ASN A 291 -12.53 34.95 -11.86
CA ASN A 291 -11.50 34.46 -12.77
C ASN A 291 -10.69 35.56 -13.43
N HIS A 292 -11.08 36.82 -13.25
CA HIS A 292 -10.45 37.95 -13.92
C HIS A 292 -10.21 39.13 -12.96
N TYR A 293 -9.08 39.75 -13.09
CA TYR A 293 -8.76 41.02 -12.47
C TYR A 293 -7.99 41.92 -13.44
N GLN A 294 -7.93 43.20 -13.12
CA GLN A 294 -7.25 44.21 -13.90
C GLN A 294 -6.16 44.88 -13.09
N TYR A 295 -5.09 45.30 -13.79
CA TYR A 295 -4.09 46.23 -13.27
C TYR A 295 -3.70 47.23 -14.35
N THR A 296 -3.10 48.35 -13.94
CA THR A 296 -2.60 49.35 -14.89
C THR A 296 -1.13 49.03 -15.16
N ALA A 297 -0.78 48.76 -16.40
CA ALA A 297 0.59 48.68 -16.86
C ALA A 297 1.35 50.00 -16.65
N GLY A 298 2.65 49.97 -16.68
CA GLY A 298 3.49 51.13 -16.33
C GLY A 298 3.06 52.48 -16.96
N ALA A 299 3.29 53.56 -16.30
CA ALA A 299 2.60 54.82 -16.29
C ALA A 299 2.39 55.58 -17.62
N SER A 300 2.84 55.13 -18.75
CA SER A 300 2.67 55.86 -20.03
C SER A 300 2.35 55.03 -21.26
N ASP A 301 2.28 53.68 -21.10
CA ASP A 301 2.03 52.83 -22.21
C ASP A 301 0.54 52.50 -22.37
N THR A 302 0.06 52.57 -23.58
CA THR A 302 -1.31 52.15 -23.95
C THR A 302 -1.22 51.09 -25.04
N ALA A 303 -2.05 50.06 -24.92
CA ALA A 303 -2.16 49.06 -25.96
C ALA A 303 -2.72 49.70 -27.25
N LEU A 304 -2.14 49.41 -28.39
CA LEU A 304 -2.64 49.89 -29.67
C LEU A 304 -3.67 48.98 -30.29
N GLU A 305 -3.74 47.73 -29.86
CA GLU A 305 -4.73 46.74 -30.25
C GLU A 305 -5.37 46.03 -29.06
N SER A 306 -6.56 45.47 -29.25
CA SER A 306 -7.22 44.59 -28.29
C SER A 306 -6.83 43.16 -28.66
N VAL A 307 -5.90 42.58 -27.91
CA VAL A 307 -5.35 41.24 -28.17
C VAL A 307 -5.12 40.51 -26.84
N ASP A 308 -5.11 39.20 -26.91
CA ASP A 308 -4.63 38.32 -25.84
C ASP A 308 -3.14 38.05 -26.04
N GLY A 309 -2.39 37.91 -24.96
CA GLY A 309 -0.95 37.67 -25.00
C GLY A 309 -0.35 37.50 -23.61
N GLY A 310 0.94 37.67 -23.52
CA GLY A 310 1.72 37.54 -22.28
C GLY A 310 2.65 36.34 -22.27
N GLY A 311 2.45 35.40 -23.21
CA GLY A 311 3.32 34.22 -23.36
C GLY A 311 2.97 33.05 -22.44
N VAL A 312 3.84 32.05 -22.44
CA VAL A 312 3.59 30.73 -21.84
C VAL A 312 4.08 30.56 -20.40
N ARG A 313 4.64 31.62 -19.78
CA ARG A 313 5.26 31.54 -18.42
C ARG A 313 4.92 32.70 -17.53
N VAL A 314 3.69 33.13 -17.57
CA VAL A 314 3.24 34.20 -16.67
C VAL A 314 3.01 33.64 -15.28
N VAL A 315 3.71 34.21 -14.29
CA VAL A 315 3.65 33.80 -12.89
C VAL A 315 3.13 34.95 -12.04
N VAL A 316 2.19 34.60 -11.16
CA VAL A 316 1.64 35.54 -10.17
C VAL A 316 2.03 35.07 -8.77
N GLN A 317 2.83 35.90 -8.07
CA GLN A 317 3.12 35.69 -6.66
C GLN A 317 1.99 36.33 -5.82
N THR A 318 1.31 35.49 -5.03
CA THR A 318 0.17 35.90 -4.21
C THR A 318 0.05 35.04 -2.96
N HIS A 319 -0.58 35.59 -1.91
CA HIS A 319 -0.95 34.84 -0.72
C HIS A 319 -2.45 34.89 -0.43
N ALA A 320 -3.25 35.24 -1.42
CA ALA A 320 -4.72 35.28 -1.26
C ALA A 320 -5.29 33.98 -0.69
N PRO A 321 -6.45 34.03 0.00
CA PRO A 321 -7.11 32.83 0.46
C PRO A 321 -7.39 31.87 -0.69
N THR A 322 -6.80 30.67 -0.64
CA THR A 322 -6.85 29.71 -1.74
C THR A 322 -7.51 28.41 -1.33
N ARG A 323 -8.21 27.78 -2.27
CA ARG A 323 -8.67 26.38 -2.18
C ARG A 323 -7.63 25.41 -2.72
N ASP A 324 -6.63 25.89 -3.46
CA ASP A 324 -5.49 25.09 -3.93
C ASP A 324 -4.48 24.87 -2.81
N TRP A 325 -4.79 23.89 -1.98
CA TRP A 325 -3.90 23.39 -0.94
C TRP A 325 -4.19 21.94 -0.60
N GLN A 326 -3.17 21.26 -0.16
CA GLN A 326 -3.19 19.83 0.17
C GLN A 326 -2.32 19.57 1.39
N GLU A 327 -2.47 18.40 1.97
CA GLU A 327 -1.69 17.90 3.10
C GLU A 327 -0.91 16.67 2.68
N GLN A 328 0.19 16.40 3.36
CA GLN A 328 0.88 15.13 3.19
C GLN A 328 -0.05 13.97 3.54
N VAL A 329 -0.07 12.94 2.69
CA VAL A 329 -0.95 11.78 2.87
C VAL A 329 -0.51 10.94 4.06
N PHE A 330 0.81 10.71 4.25
CA PHE A 330 1.36 9.89 5.32
C PHE A 330 1.79 10.77 6.49
N SER A 331 1.04 10.72 7.58
CA SER A 331 1.30 11.50 8.79
C SER A 331 0.63 10.85 10.00
N ASP A 332 1.02 11.28 11.20
CA ASP A 332 0.37 10.85 12.44
C ASP A 332 -1.12 11.27 12.52
N ILE A 333 -1.52 12.27 11.72
CA ILE A 333 -2.92 12.73 11.61
C ILE A 333 -3.71 11.84 10.65
N ASN A 334 -3.17 11.61 9.45
CA ASN A 334 -3.88 10.93 8.38
C ASN A 334 -3.68 9.40 8.43
N GLY A 335 -2.71 8.94 9.23
CA GLY A 335 -2.29 7.56 9.33
C GLY A 335 -1.27 7.19 8.25
N TYR A 336 -0.98 5.90 8.17
CA TYR A 336 0.02 5.33 7.26
C TYR A 336 -0.59 4.18 6.46
N PRO A 337 0.06 3.73 5.37
CA PRO A 337 -0.50 2.70 4.50
C PRO A 337 -0.60 1.33 5.19
N LYS A 338 -1.70 0.62 4.95
CA LYS A 338 -1.94 -0.76 5.40
C LYS A 338 -1.42 -1.80 4.42
N ALA A 339 -1.31 -1.45 3.14
CA ALA A 339 -0.92 -2.35 2.08
C ALA A 339 0.23 -1.78 1.24
N VAL A 340 1.10 -2.68 0.78
CA VAL A 340 2.25 -2.33 -0.06
C VAL A 340 2.53 -3.44 -1.06
N ALA A 341 2.90 -3.05 -2.29
CA ALA A 341 3.35 -3.99 -3.32
C ALA A 341 4.31 -3.31 -4.30
N PHE A 342 5.21 -4.10 -4.91
CA PHE A 342 5.88 -3.69 -6.14
C PHE A 342 5.08 -4.19 -7.33
N PHE A 343 4.78 -3.31 -8.27
CA PHE A 343 4.09 -3.67 -9.50
C PHE A 343 4.54 -2.79 -10.66
N GLN A 344 4.89 -3.39 -11.80
CA GLN A 344 5.34 -2.70 -13.02
C GLN A 344 6.39 -1.60 -12.74
N GLN A 345 7.45 -1.94 -12.02
CA GLN A 345 8.54 -1.03 -11.64
C GLN A 345 8.10 0.18 -10.81
N ARG A 346 6.98 0.10 -10.12
CA ARG A 346 6.49 1.09 -9.17
C ARG A 346 6.37 0.48 -7.79
N LEU A 347 6.67 1.25 -6.76
CA LEU A 347 6.29 0.95 -5.38
C LEU A 347 4.89 1.54 -5.14
N ILE A 348 3.98 0.72 -4.65
CA ILE A 348 2.59 1.12 -4.44
C ILE A 348 2.23 0.98 -2.97
N PHE A 349 1.75 2.05 -2.38
CA PHE A 349 1.14 2.09 -1.06
C PHE A 349 -0.37 2.29 -1.18
N ALA A 350 -1.13 1.73 -0.23
CA ALA A 350 -2.58 1.91 -0.22
C ALA A 350 -3.18 1.75 1.18
N GLY A 351 -4.42 2.24 1.35
CA GLY A 351 -5.19 2.04 2.55
C GLY A 351 -4.70 2.87 3.75
N VAL A 352 -4.45 4.16 3.55
CA VAL A 352 -4.15 5.09 4.64
C VAL A 352 -5.40 5.33 5.47
N THR A 353 -5.29 5.50 6.77
CA THR A 353 -6.45 5.55 7.69
C THR A 353 -7.50 6.58 7.26
N ASN A 354 -7.11 7.82 6.92
CA ASN A 354 -8.02 8.86 6.46
C ASN A 354 -8.25 8.86 4.93
N LEU A 355 -7.57 7.98 4.19
CA LEU A 355 -7.75 7.75 2.77
C LEU A 355 -7.80 6.22 2.50
N PRO A 356 -8.80 5.52 3.07
CA PRO A 356 -8.81 4.05 3.12
C PRO A 356 -8.93 3.38 1.76
N ASP A 357 -9.51 4.05 0.77
CA ASP A 357 -9.69 3.61 -0.61
C ASP A 357 -8.65 4.23 -1.57
N GLY A 358 -7.67 4.95 -1.02
CA GLY A 358 -6.60 5.60 -1.77
C GLY A 358 -5.44 4.67 -2.07
N LEU A 359 -4.85 4.86 -3.27
CA LEU A 359 -3.66 4.17 -3.75
C LEU A 359 -2.68 5.19 -4.29
N GLN A 360 -1.43 5.09 -3.88
CA GLN A 360 -0.31 5.94 -4.29
C GLN A 360 0.80 5.07 -4.89
N ALA A 361 1.13 5.29 -6.15
CA ALA A 361 2.21 4.59 -6.83
C ALA A 361 3.36 5.55 -7.14
N SER A 362 4.59 5.11 -6.92
CA SER A 362 5.80 5.88 -7.23
C SER A 362 5.98 6.14 -8.72
N LYS A 363 6.88 7.04 -9.10
CA LYS A 363 7.42 7.10 -10.47
C LYS A 363 8.04 5.76 -10.88
N VAL A 364 8.07 5.51 -12.18
CA VAL A 364 8.66 4.28 -12.74
C VAL A 364 10.15 4.22 -12.38
N SER A 365 10.56 3.13 -11.73
CA SER A 365 11.94 2.87 -11.27
C SER A 365 12.50 3.84 -10.22
N GLU A 366 11.69 4.78 -9.73
CA GLU A 366 12.03 5.71 -8.67
C GLU A 366 11.15 5.47 -7.43
N PHE A 367 11.42 4.43 -6.67
CA PHE A 367 10.55 3.92 -5.60
C PHE A 367 10.34 4.87 -4.43
N TYR A 368 11.12 5.93 -4.31
CA TYR A 368 11.03 6.96 -3.27
C TYR A 368 10.45 8.29 -3.78
N ASN A 369 10.02 8.34 -5.05
CA ASN A 369 9.49 9.52 -5.70
C ASN A 369 8.01 9.34 -6.03
N PHE A 370 7.15 10.09 -5.34
CA PHE A 370 5.69 10.08 -5.48
C PHE A 370 5.16 11.43 -6.00
N ASP A 371 6.01 12.22 -6.63
CA ASP A 371 5.60 13.47 -7.26
C ASP A 371 4.75 13.18 -8.51
N THR A 372 3.54 13.72 -8.54
CA THR A 372 2.61 13.54 -9.67
C THR A 372 3.04 14.31 -10.92
N GLY A 373 3.90 15.33 -10.77
CA GLY A 373 4.44 16.11 -11.88
C GLY A 373 3.34 16.69 -12.76
N GLU A 374 3.51 16.54 -14.07
CA GLU A 374 2.60 17.01 -15.12
C GLU A 374 1.68 15.90 -15.67
N GLY A 375 1.72 14.70 -15.06
CA GLY A 375 0.91 13.56 -15.50
C GLY A 375 1.48 12.77 -16.67
N ASN A 376 2.79 12.85 -16.92
CA ASN A 376 3.46 12.04 -17.94
C ASN A 376 3.42 10.54 -17.58
N ASP A 377 3.58 9.67 -18.57
CA ASP A 377 3.42 8.21 -18.43
C ASP A 377 4.29 7.57 -17.36
N ASN A 378 5.47 8.12 -17.10
CA ASN A 378 6.41 7.62 -16.09
C ASN A 378 6.22 8.25 -14.70
N GLU A 379 5.37 9.25 -14.54
CA GLU A 379 5.14 9.93 -13.28
C GLU A 379 4.31 9.13 -12.29
N SER A 380 4.24 9.59 -11.04
CA SER A 380 3.53 8.90 -9.99
C SER A 380 2.02 8.91 -10.23
N ILE A 381 1.33 7.91 -9.67
CA ILE A 381 -0.11 7.75 -9.81
C ILE A 381 -0.75 7.87 -8.44
N GLN A 382 -1.78 8.70 -8.34
CA GLN A 382 -2.61 8.82 -7.15
C GLN A 382 -4.08 8.68 -7.56
N ILE A 383 -4.74 7.65 -7.03
CA ILE A 383 -6.14 7.35 -7.34
C ILE A 383 -6.92 6.96 -6.08
N GLN A 384 -8.24 7.14 -6.14
CA GLN A 384 -9.20 6.60 -5.20
C GLN A 384 -10.13 5.60 -5.89
N ILE A 385 -10.56 4.57 -5.17
CA ILE A 385 -11.56 3.63 -5.69
C ILE A 385 -12.92 4.30 -5.69
N ALA A 386 -13.41 4.66 -6.87
CA ALA A 386 -14.75 5.22 -7.03
C ALA A 386 -15.80 4.11 -6.85
N SER A 387 -16.45 4.05 -5.70
CA SER A 387 -17.53 3.10 -5.43
C SER A 387 -18.59 3.70 -4.51
N ASN A 388 -19.76 3.04 -4.41
CA ASN A 388 -20.85 3.50 -3.55
C ASN A 388 -20.59 3.29 -2.04
N GLU A 389 -19.52 2.59 -1.69
CA GLU A 389 -19.13 2.24 -0.32
C GLU A 389 -17.65 2.55 -0.13
N ILE A 390 -17.24 2.88 1.09
CA ILE A 390 -15.82 3.03 1.42
C ILE A 390 -15.19 1.64 1.44
N ASN A 391 -14.30 1.39 0.51
CA ASN A 391 -13.56 0.15 0.34
C ASN A 391 -12.16 0.28 0.93
N GLU A 392 -12.03 0.02 2.23
CA GLU A 392 -10.74 0.03 2.91
C GLU A 392 -9.79 -1.01 2.30
N ILE A 393 -8.72 -0.56 1.65
CA ILE A 393 -7.72 -1.44 1.05
C ILE A 393 -6.89 -2.08 2.16
N ARG A 394 -6.86 -3.41 2.17
CA ARG A 394 -6.13 -4.22 3.18
C ARG A 394 -4.92 -4.92 2.61
N HIS A 395 -4.99 -5.35 1.36
CA HIS A 395 -3.90 -6.06 0.72
C HIS A 395 -3.78 -5.69 -0.75
N LEU A 396 -2.54 -5.69 -1.23
CA LEU A 396 -2.18 -5.62 -2.62
C LEU A 396 -1.43 -6.89 -3.00
N VAL A 397 -1.82 -7.54 -4.09
CA VAL A 397 -1.13 -8.73 -4.59
C VAL A 397 -0.69 -8.47 -6.03
N SER A 398 0.62 -8.49 -6.23
CA SER A 398 1.24 -8.27 -7.53
C SER A 398 1.28 -9.57 -8.33
N GLY A 399 0.65 -9.58 -9.48
CA GLY A 399 0.62 -10.70 -10.40
C GLY A 399 0.65 -10.22 -11.85
N LYS A 400 -0.16 -10.82 -12.71
CA LYS A 400 -0.38 -10.35 -14.08
C LYS A 400 -1.05 -8.98 -14.10
N VAL A 401 -1.92 -8.73 -13.13
CA VAL A 401 -2.51 -7.45 -12.76
C VAL A 401 -2.21 -7.17 -11.30
N LEU A 402 -2.45 -5.97 -10.81
CA LEU A 402 -2.45 -5.70 -9.38
C LEU A 402 -3.83 -6.00 -8.82
N GLU A 403 -3.92 -7.01 -7.97
CA GLU A 403 -5.13 -7.34 -7.23
C GLU A 403 -5.22 -6.46 -5.98
N ILE A 404 -6.39 -5.88 -5.75
CA ILE A 404 -6.68 -4.99 -4.63
C ILE A 404 -7.78 -5.63 -3.79
N LEU A 405 -7.42 -6.09 -2.60
CA LEU A 405 -8.37 -6.74 -1.69
C LEU A 405 -8.75 -5.76 -0.59
N THR A 406 -10.04 -5.45 -0.50
CA THR A 406 -10.59 -4.50 0.46
C THR A 406 -11.39 -5.22 1.56
N ASN A 407 -11.89 -4.47 2.53
CA ASN A 407 -12.74 -5.00 3.59
C ASN A 407 -14.10 -5.53 3.10
N THR A 408 -14.58 -5.09 1.94
CA THR A 408 -15.92 -5.42 1.42
C THR A 408 -15.91 -6.03 0.03
N SER A 409 -14.86 -5.82 -0.76
CA SER A 409 -14.84 -6.19 -2.19
C SER A 409 -13.43 -6.55 -2.66
N GLU A 410 -13.36 -7.19 -3.82
CA GLU A 410 -12.13 -7.46 -4.55
C GLU A 410 -12.15 -6.71 -5.87
N PHE A 411 -11.04 -6.00 -6.12
CA PHE A 411 -10.79 -5.25 -7.35
C PHE A 411 -9.51 -5.73 -8.00
N TYR A 412 -9.31 -5.37 -9.24
CA TYR A 412 -8.00 -5.37 -9.87
C TYR A 412 -7.76 -4.05 -10.60
N LEU A 413 -6.50 -3.72 -10.72
CA LEU A 413 -6.03 -2.55 -11.42
C LEU A 413 -5.40 -2.98 -12.74
N LYS A 414 -5.83 -2.34 -13.83
CA LYS A 414 -5.38 -2.60 -15.19
C LYS A 414 -5.15 -1.29 -15.96
N ALA A 415 -4.40 -1.40 -17.03
CA ALA A 415 -4.35 -0.45 -18.13
C ALA A 415 -4.99 -1.07 -19.37
N SER A 416 -5.00 -0.34 -20.47
CA SER A 416 -5.36 -0.86 -21.80
C SER A 416 -4.54 -2.12 -22.14
N ILE A 417 -5.12 -3.03 -22.92
CA ILE A 417 -4.53 -4.33 -23.24
C ILE A 417 -3.09 -4.18 -23.76
N GLY A 418 -2.16 -4.84 -23.07
CA GLY A 418 -0.73 -4.88 -23.43
C GLY A 418 0.06 -3.62 -23.11
N LYS A 419 -0.54 -2.66 -22.39
CA LYS A 419 0.15 -1.45 -21.94
C LYS A 419 0.45 -1.49 -20.44
N PRO A 420 1.50 -0.79 -19.97
CA PRO A 420 1.72 -0.55 -18.56
C PRO A 420 0.69 0.46 -18.02
N ILE A 421 0.53 0.49 -16.69
CA ILE A 421 -0.26 1.52 -16.03
C ILE A 421 0.46 2.87 -16.11
N THR A 422 -0.32 3.91 -16.45
CA THR A 422 0.15 5.31 -16.50
C THR A 422 -0.87 6.21 -15.80
N PRO A 423 -0.54 7.47 -15.45
CA PRO A 423 -1.51 8.39 -14.88
C PRO A 423 -2.78 8.57 -15.73
N ALA A 424 -2.65 8.50 -17.07
CA ALA A 424 -3.74 8.67 -18.01
C ALA A 424 -4.44 7.35 -18.42
N ASP A 425 -3.79 6.19 -18.24
CA ASP A 425 -4.32 4.86 -18.63
C ASP A 425 -4.28 3.91 -17.44
N ILE A 426 -5.28 4.05 -16.57
CA ILE A 426 -5.45 3.23 -15.36
C ILE A 426 -6.93 3.09 -15.03
N GLU A 427 -7.35 1.86 -14.77
CA GLU A 427 -8.73 1.53 -14.40
C GLU A 427 -8.75 0.57 -13.21
N VAL A 428 -9.59 0.86 -12.21
CA VAL A 428 -9.86 -0.03 -11.09
C VAL A 428 -11.22 -0.68 -11.28
N VAL A 429 -11.25 -2.00 -11.42
CA VAL A 429 -12.46 -2.75 -11.74
C VAL A 429 -12.85 -3.68 -10.60
N ARG A 430 -14.07 -3.53 -10.08
CA ARG A 430 -14.62 -4.43 -9.06
C ARG A 430 -15.02 -5.76 -9.67
N GLN A 431 -14.63 -6.86 -9.04
CA GLN A 431 -14.88 -8.22 -9.49
C GLN A 431 -15.84 -8.99 -8.59
N SER A 432 -15.71 -8.82 -7.27
CA SER A 432 -16.57 -9.51 -6.31
C SER A 432 -16.75 -8.67 -5.03
N THR A 433 -17.65 -9.13 -4.14
CA THR A 433 -18.10 -8.36 -2.97
C THR A 433 -18.03 -9.20 -1.69
N PHE A 434 -16.91 -9.89 -1.47
CA PHE A 434 -16.74 -10.75 -0.29
C PHE A 434 -15.86 -10.12 0.78
N GLY A 435 -14.89 -9.31 0.37
CA GLY A 435 -13.91 -8.65 1.22
C GLY A 435 -12.89 -9.61 1.85
N ALA A 436 -11.71 -9.11 2.11
CA ALA A 436 -10.61 -9.82 2.77
C ALA A 436 -10.42 -9.32 4.20
N GLN A 437 -9.99 -10.20 5.12
CA GLN A 437 -9.57 -9.80 6.46
C GLN A 437 -8.17 -9.17 6.44
N GLN A 438 -7.80 -8.42 7.50
CA GLN A 438 -6.48 -7.80 7.62
C GLN A 438 -5.38 -8.81 7.96
N LYS A 439 -5.68 -9.80 8.80
CA LYS A 439 -4.74 -10.87 9.19
C LYS A 439 -4.66 -11.95 8.12
N ALA A 440 -3.63 -12.79 8.19
CA ALA A 440 -3.40 -13.87 7.24
C ALA A 440 -3.30 -13.34 5.80
N MET A 441 -2.18 -12.69 5.50
CA MET A 441 -1.89 -12.08 4.19
C MET A 441 -2.23 -13.03 3.03
N PRO A 442 -2.90 -12.54 1.98
CA PRO A 442 -3.11 -13.28 0.75
C PRO A 442 -1.80 -13.77 0.15
N ARG A 443 -1.81 -14.98 -0.41
CA ARG A 443 -0.64 -15.55 -1.08
C ARG A 443 -1.04 -16.12 -2.43
N GLN A 444 -0.18 -15.96 -3.41
CA GLN A 444 -0.34 -16.63 -4.69
C GLN A 444 -0.05 -18.14 -4.51
N TYR A 445 -0.91 -18.98 -5.05
CA TYR A 445 -0.83 -20.41 -4.90
C TYR A 445 -1.53 -21.11 -6.08
N ASP A 446 -0.86 -22.05 -6.74
CA ASP A 446 -1.38 -22.86 -7.86
C ASP A 446 -2.11 -22.02 -8.95
N GLY A 447 -1.56 -20.85 -9.29
CA GLY A 447 -2.06 -19.95 -10.34
C GLY A 447 -3.26 -19.07 -9.96
N GLY A 448 -3.62 -19.01 -8.68
CA GLY A 448 -4.60 -18.07 -8.13
C GLY A 448 -4.09 -17.41 -6.86
N THR A 449 -4.83 -16.46 -6.32
CA THR A 449 -4.55 -15.84 -5.03
C THR A 449 -5.51 -16.40 -3.99
N ILE A 450 -4.98 -17.04 -2.95
CA ILE A 450 -5.78 -17.49 -1.81
C ILE A 450 -5.81 -16.38 -0.77
N TYR A 451 -7.01 -16.07 -0.29
CA TYR A 451 -7.23 -15.09 0.77
C TYR A 451 -8.33 -15.55 1.73
N ILE A 452 -8.33 -14.97 2.92
CA ILE A 452 -9.36 -15.22 3.92
C ILE A 452 -10.40 -14.11 3.82
N GLN A 453 -11.66 -14.50 3.65
CA GLN A 453 -12.78 -13.55 3.64
C GLN A 453 -12.85 -12.77 4.96
N ASN A 454 -13.42 -11.58 4.94
CA ASN A 454 -13.53 -10.68 6.09
C ASN A 454 -14.15 -11.33 7.36
N ASN A 455 -14.89 -12.42 7.22
CA ASN A 455 -15.44 -13.19 8.36
C ASN A 455 -14.38 -14.04 9.11
N GLY A 456 -13.12 -14.09 8.64
CA GLY A 456 -12.02 -14.81 9.25
C GLY A 456 -12.07 -16.34 9.15
N ARG A 457 -13.00 -16.90 8.38
CA ARG A 457 -13.24 -18.35 8.30
C ARG A 457 -13.36 -18.90 6.88
N THR A 458 -13.95 -18.14 5.97
CA THR A 458 -14.13 -18.59 4.59
C THR A 458 -12.85 -18.35 3.82
N VAL A 459 -12.26 -19.41 3.31
CA VAL A 459 -11.10 -19.38 2.43
C VAL A 459 -11.57 -19.29 1.00
N ARG A 460 -11.09 -18.28 0.29
CA ARG A 460 -11.43 -18.04 -1.11
C ARG A 460 -10.19 -18.07 -1.98
N GLU A 461 -10.41 -18.44 -3.21
CA GLU A 461 -9.43 -18.37 -4.26
C GLU A 461 -9.89 -17.37 -5.31
N TYR A 462 -9.04 -16.37 -5.59
CA TYR A 462 -9.25 -15.35 -6.59
C TYR A 462 -8.44 -15.72 -7.83
N VAL A 463 -9.13 -16.06 -8.91
CA VAL A 463 -8.52 -16.66 -10.10
C VAL A 463 -9.07 -16.00 -11.35
N PHE A 464 -8.19 -15.70 -12.30
CA PHE A 464 -8.59 -15.17 -13.60
C PHE A 464 -9.21 -16.26 -14.48
N ASN A 465 -10.42 -16.01 -14.96
CA ASN A 465 -11.12 -16.87 -15.92
C ASN A 465 -10.97 -16.28 -17.33
N SER A 466 -10.19 -16.95 -18.17
CA SER A 466 -9.94 -16.49 -19.54
C SER A 466 -11.15 -16.55 -20.47
N ALA A 467 -12.20 -17.30 -20.11
CA ALA A 467 -13.40 -17.40 -20.93
C ALA A 467 -14.36 -16.21 -20.74
N THR A 468 -14.37 -15.61 -19.54
CA THR A 468 -15.18 -14.43 -19.22
C THR A 468 -14.36 -13.16 -19.14
N GLU A 469 -13.02 -13.26 -19.21
CA GLU A 469 -12.06 -12.17 -18.99
C GLU A 469 -12.22 -11.46 -17.63
N GLU A 470 -12.72 -12.19 -16.63
CA GLU A 470 -12.98 -11.70 -15.28
C GLU A 470 -12.27 -12.55 -14.24
N PHE A 471 -12.08 -11.97 -13.06
CA PHE A 471 -11.65 -12.73 -11.89
C PHE A 471 -12.88 -13.31 -11.17
N ALA A 472 -12.79 -14.57 -10.78
CA ALA A 472 -13.78 -15.22 -9.95
C ALA A 472 -13.24 -15.49 -8.55
N SER A 473 -14.07 -15.25 -7.53
CA SER A 473 -13.74 -15.57 -6.15
C SER A 473 -14.54 -16.79 -5.71
N ALA A 474 -13.88 -17.95 -5.66
CA ALA A 474 -14.51 -19.23 -5.30
C ALA A 474 -14.17 -19.66 -3.86
N PRO A 475 -15.13 -20.14 -3.06
CA PRO A 475 -14.83 -20.70 -1.74
C PRO A 475 -14.23 -22.11 -1.88
N ILE A 476 -12.95 -22.28 -1.57
CA ILE A 476 -12.23 -23.55 -1.74
C ILE A 476 -12.29 -24.46 -0.51
N ALA A 477 -12.66 -23.95 0.65
CA ALA A 477 -12.82 -24.73 1.88
C ALA A 477 -14.26 -25.14 2.19
N MET A 478 -15.21 -25.03 1.23
CA MET A 478 -16.63 -25.25 1.48
C MET A 478 -16.93 -26.64 2.08
N MET A 479 -16.25 -27.67 1.62
CA MET A 479 -16.43 -29.04 2.11
C MET A 479 -15.66 -29.36 3.38
N SER A 480 -14.81 -28.44 3.86
CA SER A 480 -13.90 -28.62 5.00
C SER A 480 -13.85 -27.37 5.89
N GLY A 481 -14.87 -26.53 5.82
CA GLY A 481 -14.90 -25.20 6.47
C GLY A 481 -14.70 -25.23 7.98
N HIS A 482 -15.04 -26.33 8.64
CA HIS A 482 -14.85 -26.53 10.08
C HIS A 482 -13.36 -26.56 10.50
N LEU A 483 -12.42 -26.72 9.55
CA LEU A 483 -10.98 -26.71 9.83
C LEU A 483 -10.40 -25.31 9.98
N VAL A 484 -11.12 -24.27 9.54
CA VAL A 484 -10.70 -22.88 9.67
C VAL A 484 -11.49 -22.20 10.78
N THR A 485 -10.83 -21.98 11.91
CA THR A 485 -11.44 -21.52 13.17
C THR A 485 -10.97 -20.11 13.58
N GLY A 486 -10.85 -19.22 12.62
CA GLY A 486 -10.33 -17.87 12.84
C GLY A 486 -8.86 -17.76 12.44
N ALA A 487 -8.65 -17.51 11.17
CA ALA A 487 -7.31 -17.41 10.58
C ALA A 487 -6.55 -16.21 11.17
N THR A 488 -5.30 -16.43 11.60
CA THR A 488 -4.41 -15.40 12.15
C THR A 488 -3.19 -15.16 11.28
N ASP A 489 -2.68 -16.21 10.61
CA ASP A 489 -1.51 -16.12 9.74
C ASP A 489 -1.63 -17.11 8.59
N ALA A 490 -0.91 -16.89 7.48
CA ALA A 490 -0.91 -17.76 6.33
C ALA A 490 0.44 -17.77 5.61
N ALA A 491 0.85 -18.95 5.15
CA ALA A 491 2.02 -19.13 4.31
C ALA A 491 1.76 -20.21 3.26
N HIS A 492 2.56 -20.24 2.22
CA HIS A 492 2.54 -21.30 1.22
C HIS A 492 3.93 -21.90 1.02
N LEU A 493 3.94 -23.14 0.60
CA LEU A 493 5.11 -23.89 0.23
C LEU A 493 4.91 -24.42 -1.18
N ASP A 494 5.73 -24.00 -2.13
CA ASP A 494 5.60 -24.39 -3.54
C ASP A 494 5.95 -25.85 -3.80
N SER A 495 6.98 -26.34 -3.11
CA SER A 495 7.35 -27.75 -3.12
C SER A 495 8.24 -28.05 -1.91
N MET A 496 8.26 -29.28 -1.43
CA MET A 496 9.24 -29.72 -0.45
C MET A 496 10.53 -30.15 -1.17
N SER A 497 11.66 -30.13 -0.46
CA SER A 497 12.95 -30.48 -1.04
C SER A 497 13.02 -31.92 -1.61
N ASP A 498 12.15 -32.80 -1.15
CA ASP A 498 12.07 -34.20 -1.52
C ASP A 498 10.69 -34.63 -2.08
N ARG A 499 9.79 -33.68 -2.33
CA ARG A 499 8.39 -33.94 -2.69
C ARG A 499 7.80 -32.83 -3.56
N ASP A 500 6.90 -33.20 -4.46
CA ASP A 500 6.23 -32.30 -5.40
C ASP A 500 4.92 -31.72 -4.85
N GLU A 501 4.55 -32.02 -3.59
CA GLU A 501 3.32 -31.48 -2.99
C GLU A 501 3.45 -30.01 -2.67
N GLN A 502 2.53 -29.23 -3.20
CA GLN A 502 2.32 -27.83 -2.81
C GLN A 502 1.39 -27.75 -1.62
N LEU A 503 1.71 -26.91 -0.64
CA LEU A 503 0.93 -26.77 0.58
C LEU A 503 0.62 -25.30 0.86
N TYR A 504 -0.62 -25.04 1.22
CA TYR A 504 -1.05 -23.75 1.76
C TYR A 504 -1.44 -23.92 3.21
N PHE A 505 -0.91 -23.08 4.08
CA PHE A 505 -1.10 -23.17 5.52
C PHE A 505 -1.90 -21.98 6.04
N ILE A 506 -2.84 -22.25 6.92
CA ILE A 506 -3.59 -21.24 7.66
C ILE A 506 -3.46 -21.55 9.14
N VAL A 507 -2.83 -20.66 9.89
CA VAL A 507 -2.77 -20.74 11.35
C VAL A 507 -4.09 -20.25 11.91
N ASN A 508 -4.70 -21.07 12.76
CA ASN A 508 -5.95 -20.78 13.43
C ASN A 508 -5.73 -20.13 14.80
N SER A 509 -6.70 -19.37 15.27
CA SER A 509 -6.68 -18.73 16.59
C SER A 509 -6.63 -19.73 17.76
N ASP A 510 -6.97 -21.00 17.54
CA ASP A 510 -6.86 -22.09 18.52
C ASP A 510 -5.46 -22.75 18.52
N GLY A 511 -4.53 -22.27 17.69
CA GLY A 511 -3.17 -22.78 17.59
C GLY A 511 -3.01 -24.03 16.75
N THR A 512 -4.02 -24.40 15.99
CA THR A 512 -3.95 -25.45 14.96
C THR A 512 -3.62 -24.84 13.60
N ILE A 513 -3.22 -25.67 12.63
CA ILE A 513 -3.02 -25.26 11.24
C ILE A 513 -3.99 -26.03 10.36
N ALA A 514 -4.81 -25.32 9.60
CA ALA A 514 -5.52 -25.90 8.46
C ALA A 514 -4.56 -25.91 7.25
N VAL A 515 -4.39 -27.08 6.65
CA VAL A 515 -3.47 -27.27 5.52
C VAL A 515 -4.27 -27.63 4.29
N TYR A 516 -4.03 -26.96 3.21
CA TYR A 516 -4.60 -27.22 1.90
C TYR A 516 -3.53 -27.76 0.94
N SER A 517 -3.82 -28.87 0.29
CA SER A 517 -3.01 -29.43 -0.80
C SER A 517 -3.82 -29.37 -2.08
N SER A 518 -3.30 -28.71 -3.10
CA SER A 518 -3.92 -28.60 -4.42
C SER A 518 -2.95 -29.01 -5.52
N GLN A 519 -3.47 -29.76 -6.47
CA GLN A 519 -2.87 -29.98 -7.76
C GLN A 519 -3.97 -30.15 -8.82
N ARG A 520 -4.31 -29.07 -9.48
CA ARG A 520 -5.49 -28.97 -10.37
C ARG A 520 -5.47 -30.01 -11.48
N LEU A 521 -4.31 -30.25 -12.09
CA LEU A 521 -4.16 -31.22 -13.18
C LEU A 521 -4.48 -32.67 -12.77
N GLN A 522 -4.37 -33.00 -11.47
CA GLN A 522 -4.64 -34.35 -10.93
C GLN A 522 -5.91 -34.42 -10.08
N GLU A 523 -6.70 -33.36 -10.07
CA GLU A 523 -7.92 -33.25 -9.25
C GLU A 523 -7.65 -33.46 -7.74
N VAL A 524 -6.46 -33.11 -7.27
CA VAL A 524 -6.16 -33.08 -5.83
C VAL A 524 -6.66 -31.74 -5.30
N SER A 525 -7.52 -31.78 -4.29
CA SER A 525 -8.03 -30.58 -3.60
C SER A 525 -8.51 -31.02 -2.22
N GLY A 526 -7.58 -31.13 -1.29
CA GLY A 526 -7.87 -31.72 0.02
C GLY A 526 -7.38 -30.87 1.18
N TRP A 527 -8.21 -30.79 2.21
CA TRP A 527 -7.91 -30.11 3.46
C TRP A 527 -7.64 -31.12 4.57
N PHE A 528 -6.69 -30.79 5.43
CA PHE A 528 -6.36 -31.56 6.63
C PHE A 528 -5.82 -30.66 7.72
N GLN A 529 -5.67 -31.15 8.94
CA GLN A 529 -5.24 -30.32 10.07
C GLN A 529 -3.94 -30.82 10.67
N TRP A 530 -3.05 -29.87 10.99
CA TRP A 530 -1.90 -30.13 11.83
C TRP A 530 -2.08 -29.50 13.20
N ASN A 531 -1.61 -30.19 14.21
CA ASN A 531 -1.52 -29.70 15.58
C ASN A 531 -0.25 -30.24 16.24
N THR A 532 0.13 -29.65 17.36
CA THR A 532 1.24 -30.08 18.20
C THR A 532 0.87 -29.94 19.66
N THR A 533 1.72 -30.46 20.55
CA THR A 533 1.60 -30.20 22.00
C THR A 533 2.07 -28.76 22.25
N GLY A 534 1.14 -27.83 22.29
CA GLY A 534 1.37 -26.38 22.36
C GLY A 534 0.50 -25.62 21.36
N THR A 535 0.74 -24.33 21.21
CA THR A 535 0.01 -23.42 20.31
C THR A 535 0.92 -22.95 19.20
N ILE A 536 0.54 -23.21 17.97
CA ILE A 536 1.27 -22.65 16.81
C ILE A 536 0.76 -21.23 16.63
N GLU A 537 1.66 -20.25 16.63
CA GLU A 537 1.30 -18.83 16.56
C GLU A 537 1.49 -18.25 15.14
N SER A 538 2.54 -18.68 14.45
CA SER A 538 2.89 -18.15 13.13
C SER A 538 3.62 -19.21 12.32
N ILE A 539 3.63 -19.00 10.99
CA ILE A 539 4.24 -19.91 10.03
C ILE A 539 4.93 -19.11 8.92
N ALA A 540 6.11 -19.56 8.51
CA ALA A 540 6.81 -19.02 7.35
C ALA A 540 7.46 -20.16 6.54
N CYS A 541 7.54 -19.99 5.23
CA CYS A 541 8.14 -20.96 4.33
C CYS A 541 9.30 -20.31 3.56
N THR A 542 10.42 -21.00 3.49
CA THR A 542 11.51 -20.72 2.56
C THR A 542 11.43 -21.71 1.40
N THR A 543 12.43 -21.73 0.52
CA THR A 543 12.47 -22.70 -0.59
C THR A 543 12.54 -24.13 -0.04
N GLY A 544 11.39 -24.81 -0.03
CA GLY A 544 11.28 -26.23 0.37
C GLY A 544 11.19 -26.50 1.87
N ILE A 545 11.23 -25.50 2.76
CA ILE A 545 11.25 -25.70 4.21
C ILE A 545 10.19 -24.83 4.89
N THR A 546 9.45 -25.43 5.84
CA THR A 546 8.45 -24.75 6.66
C THR A 546 8.95 -24.54 8.08
N TYR A 547 8.80 -23.33 8.60
CA TYR A 547 9.13 -22.94 9.97
C TYR A 547 7.86 -22.48 10.69
N MET A 548 7.80 -22.77 11.99
CA MET A 548 6.68 -22.40 12.85
C MET A 548 7.17 -21.72 14.12
N SER A 549 6.48 -20.69 14.56
CA SER A 549 6.57 -20.19 15.93
C SER A 549 5.60 -21.00 16.78
N VAL A 550 6.13 -21.71 17.78
CA VAL A 550 5.34 -22.58 18.65
C VAL A 550 5.50 -22.17 20.09
N LYS A 551 4.40 -21.81 20.71
CA LYS A 551 4.31 -21.58 22.17
C LYS A 551 4.11 -22.93 22.86
N ARG A 552 4.96 -23.24 23.81
CA ARG A 552 4.88 -24.43 24.66
C ARG A 552 4.88 -24.06 26.13
N THR A 553 4.22 -24.85 26.95
CA THR A 553 4.30 -24.71 28.42
C THR A 553 5.23 -25.78 28.97
N ILE A 554 6.41 -25.38 29.46
CA ILE A 554 7.44 -26.27 30.04
C ILE A 554 7.69 -25.84 31.49
N ASN A 555 7.56 -26.76 32.41
CA ASN A 555 7.71 -26.48 33.87
C ASN A 555 6.84 -25.30 34.32
N SER A 556 5.60 -25.23 33.82
CA SER A 556 4.63 -24.15 34.11
C SER A 556 5.02 -22.76 33.57
N ALA A 557 6.02 -22.65 32.72
CA ALA A 557 6.42 -21.42 32.05
C ALA A 557 6.13 -21.51 30.56
N ASP A 558 5.64 -20.43 29.99
CA ASP A 558 5.48 -20.31 28.55
C ASP A 558 6.82 -20.03 27.89
N VAL A 559 7.17 -20.83 26.90
CA VAL A 559 8.37 -20.71 26.06
C VAL A 559 7.98 -20.69 24.59
N TYR A 560 8.74 -19.98 23.77
CA TYR A 560 8.42 -19.75 22.37
C TYR A 560 9.58 -20.26 21.50
N TYR A 561 9.31 -21.24 20.66
CA TYR A 561 10.33 -21.90 19.87
C TYR A 561 10.14 -21.67 18.37
N LEU A 562 11.25 -21.46 17.69
CA LEU A 562 11.35 -21.64 16.24
C LEU A 562 11.51 -23.13 15.98
N GLU A 563 10.52 -23.73 15.36
CA GLU A 563 10.54 -25.13 14.97
C GLU A 563 10.50 -25.25 13.45
N GLN A 564 11.30 -26.18 12.91
CA GLN A 564 11.33 -26.51 11.49
C GLN A 564 10.61 -27.84 11.26
N VAL A 565 9.76 -27.90 10.24
CA VAL A 565 9.16 -29.16 9.79
C VAL A 565 10.22 -30.01 9.09
N ALA A 566 10.34 -31.29 9.46
CA ALA A 566 11.28 -32.23 8.85
C ALA A 566 10.92 -32.50 7.38
N SER A 567 11.89 -32.88 6.56
CA SER A 567 11.67 -33.23 5.15
C SER A 567 10.93 -34.55 4.98
N THR A 568 11.18 -35.53 5.85
CA THR A 568 10.54 -36.84 5.83
C THR A 568 9.92 -37.21 7.18
N ALA A 569 8.95 -38.13 7.19
CA ALA A 569 8.31 -38.59 8.42
C ALA A 569 9.28 -39.35 9.35
N PHE A 570 10.40 -39.80 8.85
CA PHE A 570 11.37 -40.65 9.55
C PHE A 570 12.73 -39.98 9.76
N ASP A 571 12.89 -38.70 9.39
CA ASP A 571 14.12 -37.99 9.71
C ASP A 571 14.31 -37.91 11.22
N ILE A 572 15.30 -38.63 11.71
CA ILE A 572 15.82 -38.48 13.06
C ILE A 572 17.02 -37.55 12.96
N PRO A 573 17.02 -36.41 13.65
CA PRO A 573 18.17 -35.52 13.64
C PRO A 573 19.41 -36.24 14.10
N THR A 574 20.49 -36.16 13.32
CA THR A 574 21.80 -36.76 13.67
C THR A 574 22.45 -36.09 14.87
N ASP A 575 21.92 -34.95 15.31
CA ASP A 575 22.36 -34.18 16.48
C ASP A 575 21.61 -34.52 17.78
N MET A 576 20.74 -35.53 17.77
CA MET A 576 20.10 -36.08 18.97
C MET A 576 20.78 -37.34 19.52
N THR A 577 22.00 -37.64 19.08
CA THR A 577 22.83 -38.77 19.64
C THR A 577 23.75 -38.29 20.75
#